data_1bcbf133f68cb7ffb695a6346e13725d
#
_entry.id   1bcbf133f68cb7ffb695a6346e13725d
#
_cell.length_a   1.000
_cell.length_b   1.000
_cell.length_c   1.000
_cell.angle_alpha   90.00
_cell.angle_beta   90.00
_cell.angle_gamma   90.00
#
_symmetry.space_group_name_H-M   'P 1'
#
loop_
_entity.id
_entity.type
_entity.pdbx_description
1 polymer ?
#
loop_
_entity_poly.entity_id
_entity_poly.type
_entity_poly.pdbx_seq_one_letter_code
_entity_poly.pdbx_strand_id
1 'polypeptide(L)'
;MKESISICWFRRDLRIHDNNAFFQALNGENSVLPLFIYDSDILDSLPNKEDARLAFIHEQLVSLNKILTKNGSSVYTSYGKPLEVFEKLSKEFDIKTIYCNKDYEPYARQRDAEILAFAERNQIKFLSYKDQVIFEESEIMKADGKPYTIYTPYSKIWKQKFFSQEIPKFASQDVLSNLVQNNEFPFLNLEDIGFKNIESGIEKPSIDKSIIKDYHNTRNIPSIEGTTRLSIHLRFGT
;
A
#
# COMPACT_ATOMS: atom_id res chain seq x y z
N MET A 1 25.85 -4.26 -18.31
CA MET A 1 25.61 -3.32 -17.18
C MET A 1 24.23 -3.61 -16.67
N LYS A 2 23.97 -3.52 -15.37
CA LYS A 2 22.62 -3.64 -14.82
C LYS A 2 21.81 -2.40 -15.22
N GLU A 3 20.51 -2.58 -15.42
CA GLU A 3 19.58 -1.47 -15.65
C GLU A 3 19.42 -0.67 -14.34
N SER A 4 19.56 0.65 -14.42
CA SER A 4 19.33 1.55 -13.28
C SER A 4 17.84 1.84 -13.14
N ILE A 5 17.26 1.47 -12.00
CA ILE A 5 15.84 1.59 -11.75
C ILE A 5 15.55 2.20 -10.37
N SER A 6 14.34 2.70 -10.20
CA SER A 6 13.69 2.90 -8.91
C SER A 6 12.64 1.81 -8.69
N ILE A 7 12.41 1.44 -7.43
CA ILE A 7 11.36 0.49 -7.05
C ILE A 7 10.24 1.25 -6.34
N CYS A 8 8.99 1.06 -6.77
CA CYS A 8 7.82 1.39 -5.96
C CYS A 8 7.29 0.12 -5.30
N TRP A 9 7.48 0.01 -3.99
CA TRP A 9 7.08 -1.16 -3.22
C TRP A 9 5.66 -1.00 -2.70
N PHE A 10 4.70 -1.59 -3.41
CA PHE A 10 3.29 -1.67 -3.01
C PHE A 10 3.10 -2.63 -1.83
N ARG A 11 2.22 -2.28 -0.88
CA ARG A 11 1.91 -3.08 0.31
C ARG A 11 0.41 -3.11 0.60
N ARG A 12 -0.12 -2.05 1.23
CA ARG A 12 -1.55 -1.86 1.55
C ARG A 12 -2.19 -0.75 0.74
N ASP A 13 -1.57 -0.36 -0.32
CA ASP A 13 -1.89 0.77 -1.18
C ASP A 13 -2.04 0.28 -2.64
N LEU A 14 -2.86 -0.78 -2.82
CA LEU A 14 -2.99 -1.53 -4.06
C LEU A 14 -3.82 -0.77 -5.11
N ARG A 15 -3.42 0.48 -5.38
CA ARG A 15 -4.08 1.37 -6.31
C ARG A 15 -3.10 2.22 -7.09
N ILE A 16 -3.53 2.68 -8.27
CA ILE A 16 -2.79 3.65 -9.08
C ILE A 16 -3.21 5.09 -8.72
N HIS A 17 -4.50 5.31 -8.46
CA HIS A 17 -5.03 6.64 -8.18
C HIS A 17 -4.62 7.15 -6.81
N ASP A 18 -4.22 8.42 -6.74
CA ASP A 18 -3.93 9.14 -5.50
C ASP A 18 -2.98 8.37 -4.55
N ASN A 19 -1.94 7.76 -5.13
CA ASN A 19 -0.91 7.02 -4.42
C ASN A 19 0.36 7.86 -4.33
N ASN A 20 0.68 8.35 -3.13
CA ASN A 20 1.78 9.30 -2.94
C ASN A 20 3.14 8.71 -3.31
N ALA A 21 3.53 7.56 -2.76
CA ALA A 21 4.82 6.95 -3.07
C ALA A 21 4.97 6.64 -4.57
N PHE A 22 3.90 6.15 -5.20
CA PHE A 22 3.91 5.85 -6.62
C PHE A 22 4.04 7.12 -7.46
N PHE A 23 3.32 8.20 -7.11
CA PHE A 23 3.45 9.50 -7.76
C PHE A 23 4.88 10.05 -7.67
N GLN A 24 5.49 10.00 -6.48
CA GLN A 24 6.87 10.47 -6.27
C GLN A 24 7.89 9.61 -7.03
N ALA A 25 7.69 8.30 -7.08
CA ALA A 25 8.52 7.39 -7.83
C ALA A 25 8.48 7.71 -9.34
N LEU A 26 7.27 7.87 -9.90
CA LEU A 26 7.06 8.14 -11.31
C LEU A 26 7.60 9.53 -11.76
N ASN A 27 7.67 10.49 -10.84
CA ASN A 27 8.30 11.79 -11.10
C ASN A 27 9.79 11.82 -10.76
N GLY A 28 10.39 10.67 -10.39
CA GLY A 28 11.82 10.54 -10.16
C GLY A 28 12.64 10.41 -11.44
N GLU A 29 13.96 10.32 -11.27
CA GLU A 29 14.94 10.31 -12.38
C GLU A 29 15.00 8.96 -13.12
N ASN A 30 14.71 7.86 -12.43
CA ASN A 30 14.88 6.51 -12.96
C ASN A 30 13.53 5.86 -13.22
N SER A 31 13.46 4.99 -14.24
CA SER A 31 12.27 4.21 -14.52
C SER A 31 11.85 3.36 -13.32
N VAL A 32 10.55 3.24 -13.11
CA VAL A 32 9.97 2.64 -11.91
C VAL A 32 9.54 1.21 -12.16
N LEU A 33 10.06 0.30 -11.34
CA LEU A 33 9.61 -1.10 -11.24
C LEU A 33 8.54 -1.18 -10.14
N PRO A 34 7.28 -1.51 -10.47
CA PRO A 34 6.23 -1.77 -9.48
C PRO A 34 6.48 -3.13 -8.82
N LEU A 35 6.71 -3.16 -7.51
CA LEU A 35 7.02 -4.38 -6.75
C LEU A 35 5.93 -4.67 -5.73
N PHE A 36 5.51 -5.93 -5.65
CA PHE A 36 4.76 -6.46 -4.51
C PHE A 36 5.43 -7.73 -3.97
N ILE A 37 5.60 -7.80 -2.65
CA ILE A 37 6.19 -8.96 -1.98
C ILE A 37 5.11 -9.66 -1.16
N TYR A 38 4.85 -10.92 -1.50
CA TYR A 38 4.12 -11.86 -0.64
C TYR A 38 5.05 -12.25 0.52
N ASP A 39 4.93 -11.53 1.63
CA ASP A 39 5.82 -11.60 2.78
C ASP A 39 5.65 -12.94 3.52
N SER A 40 6.67 -13.80 3.50
CA SER A 40 6.61 -15.13 4.10
C SER A 40 6.45 -15.05 5.63
N ASP A 41 7.02 -14.07 6.31
CA ASP A 41 6.87 -13.92 7.76
C ASP A 41 5.39 -13.67 8.16
N ILE A 42 4.58 -13.13 7.24
CA ILE A 42 3.13 -12.98 7.42
C ILE A 42 2.39 -14.23 6.95
N LEU A 43 2.70 -14.72 5.74
CA LEU A 43 1.88 -15.73 5.08
C LEU A 43 2.09 -17.15 5.61
N ASP A 44 3.30 -17.50 6.05
CA ASP A 44 3.61 -18.83 6.56
C ASP A 44 2.91 -19.11 7.88
N SER A 45 2.61 -18.05 8.65
CA SER A 45 1.85 -18.15 9.89
C SER A 45 0.35 -18.42 9.70
N LEU A 46 -0.17 -18.30 8.45
CA LEU A 46 -1.59 -18.50 8.16
C LEU A 46 -1.92 -20.00 8.05
N PRO A 47 -2.75 -20.55 8.97
CA PRO A 47 -3.08 -21.98 8.98
C PRO A 47 -4.03 -22.36 7.84
N ASN A 48 -4.87 -21.40 7.40
CA ASN A 48 -5.83 -21.63 6.31
C ASN A 48 -5.21 -21.26 4.96
N LYS A 49 -5.15 -22.21 4.05
CA LYS A 49 -4.67 -22.00 2.68
C LYS A 49 -5.76 -21.51 1.73
N GLU A 50 -6.98 -21.33 2.21
CA GLU A 50 -8.13 -20.69 1.55
C GLU A 50 -8.43 -19.35 2.24
N ASP A 51 -7.45 -18.46 2.37
CA ASP A 51 -7.60 -17.19 3.07
C ASP A 51 -8.19 -16.11 2.15
N ALA A 52 -9.43 -15.71 2.42
CA ALA A 52 -10.13 -14.70 1.62
C ALA A 52 -9.43 -13.32 1.60
N ARG A 53 -8.63 -12.99 2.64
CA ARG A 53 -7.86 -11.74 2.67
C ARG A 53 -6.74 -11.77 1.63
N LEU A 54 -6.06 -12.91 1.51
CA LEU A 54 -5.01 -13.11 0.51
C LEU A 54 -5.59 -13.19 -0.90
N ALA A 55 -6.74 -13.84 -1.07
CA ALA A 55 -7.48 -13.86 -2.33
C ALA A 55 -7.83 -12.43 -2.77
N PHE A 56 -8.36 -11.60 -1.88
CA PHE A 56 -8.64 -10.19 -2.16
C PHE A 56 -7.39 -9.41 -2.60
N ILE A 57 -6.27 -9.55 -1.88
CA ILE A 57 -5.00 -8.90 -2.24
C ILE A 57 -4.59 -9.31 -3.66
N HIS A 58 -4.66 -10.61 -3.97
CA HIS A 58 -4.30 -11.12 -5.29
C HIS A 58 -5.22 -10.57 -6.39
N GLU A 59 -6.54 -10.52 -6.16
CA GLU A 59 -7.51 -9.91 -7.09
C GLU A 59 -7.18 -8.43 -7.38
N GLN A 60 -6.77 -7.67 -6.35
CA GLN A 60 -6.35 -6.29 -6.54
C GLN A 60 -5.04 -6.19 -7.33
N LEU A 61 -4.07 -7.06 -7.07
CA LEU A 61 -2.82 -7.14 -7.84
C LEU A 61 -3.07 -7.50 -9.30
N VAL A 62 -3.98 -8.44 -9.60
CA VAL A 62 -4.41 -8.76 -10.96
C VAL A 62 -5.02 -7.54 -11.65
N SER A 63 -5.84 -6.78 -10.93
CA SER A 63 -6.47 -5.56 -11.45
C SER A 63 -5.43 -4.47 -11.71
N LEU A 64 -4.50 -4.26 -10.79
CA LEU A 64 -3.37 -3.35 -10.92
C LEU A 64 -2.50 -3.73 -12.13
N ASN A 65 -2.13 -5.01 -12.23
CA ASN A 65 -1.31 -5.52 -13.32
C ASN A 65 -1.95 -5.30 -14.69
N LYS A 66 -3.27 -5.50 -14.82
CA LYS A 66 -4.01 -5.22 -16.06
C LYS A 66 -3.91 -3.75 -16.51
N ILE A 67 -3.84 -2.81 -15.57
CA ILE A 67 -3.69 -1.39 -15.90
C ILE A 67 -2.25 -1.11 -16.33
N LEU A 68 -1.28 -1.65 -15.61
CA LEU A 68 0.15 -1.45 -15.92
C LEU A 68 0.54 -2.07 -17.26
N THR A 69 0.02 -3.25 -17.60
CA THR A 69 0.26 -3.91 -18.89
C THR A 69 -0.21 -3.08 -20.08
N LYS A 70 -1.32 -2.36 -19.95
CA LYS A 70 -1.77 -1.42 -20.97
C LYS A 70 -0.82 -0.23 -21.16
N ASN A 71 0.04 0.03 -20.18
CA ASN A 71 1.03 1.10 -20.23
C ASN A 71 2.47 0.58 -20.42
N GLY A 72 2.62 -0.65 -20.93
CA GLY A 72 3.91 -1.22 -21.31
C GLY A 72 4.73 -1.79 -20.16
N SER A 73 4.14 -1.95 -18.96
CA SER A 73 4.81 -2.48 -17.76
C SER A 73 3.99 -3.59 -17.11
N SER A 74 4.47 -4.14 -16.01
CA SER A 74 3.74 -5.10 -15.19
C SER A 74 4.18 -5.02 -13.72
N VAL A 75 3.40 -5.61 -12.82
CA VAL A 75 3.81 -5.75 -11.42
C VAL A 75 4.81 -6.89 -11.29
N TYR A 76 5.97 -6.63 -10.73
CA TYR A 76 6.88 -7.68 -10.26
C TYR A 76 6.36 -8.22 -8.94
N THR A 77 5.97 -9.49 -8.88
CA THR A 77 5.60 -10.14 -7.62
C THR A 77 6.67 -11.13 -7.19
N SER A 78 6.95 -11.20 -5.91
CA SER A 78 7.88 -12.15 -5.32
C SER A 78 7.31 -12.71 -4.02
N TYR A 79 7.73 -13.91 -3.63
CA TYR A 79 7.43 -14.52 -2.34
C TYR A 79 8.72 -14.70 -1.55
N GLY A 80 8.69 -14.35 -0.27
CA GLY A 80 9.84 -14.50 0.65
C GLY A 80 9.93 -13.35 1.64
N LYS A 81 10.99 -13.35 2.43
CA LYS A 81 11.27 -12.24 3.34
C LYS A 81 11.65 -10.99 2.55
N PRO A 82 11.09 -9.82 2.86
CA PRO A 82 11.37 -8.60 2.10
C PRO A 82 12.86 -8.30 1.93
N LEU A 83 13.68 -8.49 2.96
CA LEU A 83 15.12 -8.28 2.86
C LEU A 83 15.78 -9.18 1.81
N GLU A 84 15.47 -10.48 1.80
CA GLU A 84 16.02 -11.45 0.85
C GLU A 84 15.59 -11.11 -0.59
N VAL A 85 14.34 -10.64 -0.76
CA VAL A 85 13.84 -10.21 -2.07
C VAL A 85 14.60 -8.98 -2.57
N PHE A 86 14.83 -7.97 -1.73
CA PHE A 86 15.62 -6.80 -2.11
C PHE A 86 17.10 -7.14 -2.39
N GLU A 87 17.69 -8.06 -1.63
CA GLU A 87 19.04 -8.57 -1.90
C GLU A 87 19.12 -9.30 -3.26
N LYS A 88 18.08 -10.07 -3.62
CA LYS A 88 17.98 -10.70 -4.94
C LYS A 88 17.86 -9.66 -6.04
N LEU A 89 16.93 -8.71 -5.91
CA LEU A 89 16.70 -7.66 -6.90
C LEU A 89 17.93 -6.77 -7.09
N SER A 90 18.71 -6.51 -6.04
CA SER A 90 19.95 -5.73 -6.15
C SER A 90 21.08 -6.45 -6.93
N LYS A 91 20.97 -7.78 -7.08
CA LYS A 91 21.86 -8.55 -7.98
C LYS A 91 21.44 -8.45 -9.43
N GLU A 92 20.17 -8.24 -9.68
CA GLU A 92 19.54 -8.20 -11.00
C GLU A 92 19.53 -6.77 -11.59
N PHE A 93 19.18 -5.78 -10.77
CA PHE A 93 19.07 -4.37 -11.13
C PHE A 93 20.07 -3.49 -10.36
N ASP A 94 20.36 -2.32 -10.91
CA ASP A 94 21.04 -1.23 -10.22
C ASP A 94 20.00 -0.33 -9.55
N ILE A 95 19.56 -0.71 -8.36
CA ILE A 95 18.49 -0.01 -7.62
C ILE A 95 19.02 1.32 -7.09
N LYS A 96 18.43 2.43 -7.52
CA LYS A 96 18.80 3.78 -7.06
C LYS A 96 17.93 4.26 -5.91
N THR A 97 16.64 3.99 -5.95
CA THR A 97 15.71 4.44 -4.92
C THR A 97 14.61 3.41 -4.69
N ILE A 98 14.25 3.21 -3.44
CA ILE A 98 13.07 2.44 -3.02
C ILE A 98 12.05 3.44 -2.49
N TYR A 99 10.86 3.47 -3.09
CA TYR A 99 9.72 4.28 -2.68
C TYR A 99 8.66 3.39 -2.06
N CYS A 100 8.05 3.82 -0.96
CA CYS A 100 6.91 3.15 -0.36
C CYS A 100 6.02 4.12 0.42
N ASN A 101 4.76 3.78 0.63
CA ASN A 101 3.91 4.51 1.57
C ASN A 101 4.11 3.95 2.99
N LYS A 102 4.12 4.81 4.00
CA LYS A 102 4.34 4.41 5.40
C LYS A 102 3.30 3.42 5.89
N ASP A 103 3.74 2.49 6.70
CA ASP A 103 2.91 1.60 7.49
C ASP A 103 3.27 1.76 8.97
N TYR A 104 2.26 1.82 9.83
CA TYR A 104 2.42 2.22 11.23
C TYR A 104 2.37 1.04 12.22
N GLU A 105 2.12 -0.17 11.73
CA GLU A 105 2.07 -1.37 12.56
C GLU A 105 3.47 -1.80 13.04
N PRO A 106 3.60 -2.41 14.22
CA PRO A 106 4.91 -2.76 14.80
C PRO A 106 5.78 -3.61 13.87
N TYR A 107 5.21 -4.66 13.26
CA TYR A 107 5.92 -5.49 12.29
C TYR A 107 6.41 -4.66 11.08
N ALA A 108 5.54 -3.82 10.53
CA ALA A 108 5.89 -3.01 9.38
C ALA A 108 7.03 -2.02 9.69
N ARG A 109 7.05 -1.43 10.88
CA ARG A 109 8.13 -0.54 11.34
C ARG A 109 9.47 -1.28 11.43
N GLN A 110 9.46 -2.51 12.00
CA GLN A 110 10.67 -3.33 12.07
C GLN A 110 11.18 -3.69 10.67
N ARG A 111 10.31 -4.21 9.83
CA ARG A 111 10.61 -4.54 8.43
C ARG A 111 11.15 -3.35 7.66
N ASP A 112 10.52 -2.19 7.76
CA ASP A 112 10.93 -0.97 7.07
C ASP A 112 12.30 -0.48 7.58
N ALA A 113 12.61 -0.65 8.89
CA ALA A 113 13.93 -0.35 9.44
C ALA A 113 15.03 -1.30 8.91
N GLU A 114 14.72 -2.58 8.72
CA GLU A 114 15.63 -3.56 8.11
C GLU A 114 15.95 -3.21 6.65
N ILE A 115 14.93 -2.82 5.88
CA ILE A 115 15.10 -2.40 4.48
C ILE A 115 15.84 -1.06 4.40
N LEU A 116 15.60 -0.12 5.29
CA LEU A 116 16.37 1.13 5.38
C LEU A 116 17.86 0.83 5.62
N ALA A 117 18.18 -0.02 6.59
CA ALA A 117 19.57 -0.41 6.87
C ALA A 117 20.22 -1.14 5.69
N PHE A 118 19.48 -1.96 4.94
CA PHE A 118 19.96 -2.57 3.69
C PHE A 118 20.22 -1.50 2.63
N ALA A 119 19.31 -0.57 2.44
CA ALA A 119 19.42 0.51 1.46
C ALA A 119 20.65 1.39 1.72
N GLU A 120 20.86 1.80 2.98
CA GLU A 120 22.03 2.57 3.39
C GLU A 120 23.36 1.86 3.09
N ARG A 121 23.46 0.56 3.42
CA ARG A 121 24.67 -0.24 3.13
C ARG A 121 24.99 -0.36 1.63
N ASN A 122 23.96 -0.31 0.79
CA ASN A 122 24.07 -0.45 -0.67
C ASN A 122 24.02 0.90 -1.41
N GLN A 123 24.03 2.04 -0.71
CA GLN A 123 23.93 3.39 -1.29
C GLN A 123 22.64 3.60 -2.10
N ILE A 124 21.55 2.94 -1.68
CA ILE A 124 20.21 3.07 -2.23
C ILE A 124 19.43 4.09 -1.38
N LYS A 125 18.70 5.00 -2.00
CA LYS A 125 17.78 5.89 -1.27
C LYS A 125 16.53 5.12 -0.85
N PHE A 126 16.11 5.25 0.41
CA PHE A 126 14.84 4.71 0.90
C PHE A 126 13.91 5.86 1.28
N LEU A 127 12.81 6.03 0.56
CA LEU A 127 11.89 7.15 0.71
C LEU A 127 10.49 6.62 1.05
N SER A 128 9.98 7.02 2.21
CA SER A 128 8.65 6.63 2.68
C SER A 128 7.74 7.85 2.84
N TYR A 129 6.49 7.72 2.35
CA TYR A 129 5.54 8.83 2.25
C TYR A 129 4.27 8.57 3.05
N LYS A 130 3.68 9.63 3.58
CA LYS A 130 2.35 9.59 4.18
C LYS A 130 1.30 9.34 3.09
N ASP A 131 0.44 8.35 3.29
CA ASP A 131 -0.61 7.99 2.36
C ASP A 131 -1.90 7.53 3.07
N GLN A 132 -1.83 6.46 3.86
CA GLN A 132 -3.02 5.83 4.47
C GLN A 132 -3.64 6.62 5.64
N VAL A 133 -3.01 7.69 6.09
CA VAL A 133 -3.50 8.57 7.16
C VAL A 133 -3.49 10.02 6.70
N ILE A 134 -4.45 10.82 7.17
CA ILE A 134 -4.50 12.25 6.89
C ILE A 134 -3.41 12.98 7.66
N PHE A 135 -3.19 12.59 8.91
CA PHE A 135 -2.15 13.17 9.76
C PHE A 135 -1.24 12.09 10.31
N GLU A 136 0.07 12.33 10.25
CA GLU A 136 1.09 11.53 10.91
C GLU A 136 0.93 11.54 12.43
N GLU A 137 1.52 10.56 13.10
CA GLU A 137 1.46 10.39 14.56
C GLU A 137 1.92 11.62 15.33
N SER A 138 2.88 12.38 14.81
CA SER A 138 3.42 13.60 15.43
C SER A 138 2.69 14.89 15.01
N GLU A 139 1.75 14.82 14.09
CA GLU A 139 1.07 16.02 13.56
C GLU A 139 -0.09 16.51 14.43
N ILE A 140 -0.65 15.64 15.30
CA ILE A 140 -1.72 15.96 16.25
C ILE A 140 -1.28 15.59 17.66
N MET A 141 -0.60 16.53 18.30
CA MET A 141 -0.02 16.35 19.63
C MET A 141 -0.56 17.38 20.61
N LYS A 142 -0.46 17.08 21.91
CA LYS A 142 -0.72 18.07 22.98
C LYS A 142 0.38 19.12 23.00
N ALA A 143 0.14 20.24 23.67
CA ALA A 143 1.12 21.32 23.82
C ALA A 143 2.42 20.88 24.52
N ASP A 144 2.37 19.82 25.35
CA ASP A 144 3.54 19.21 26.00
C ASP A 144 4.27 18.19 25.13
N GLY A 145 3.90 18.05 23.85
CA GLY A 145 4.52 17.10 22.91
C GLY A 145 4.10 15.65 23.11
N LYS A 146 3.08 15.35 23.95
CA LYS A 146 2.57 14.00 24.17
C LYS A 146 1.35 13.70 23.31
N PRO A 147 1.09 12.43 23.00
CA PRO A 147 -0.11 12.05 22.26
C PRO A 147 -1.38 12.25 23.11
N TYR A 148 -2.49 12.49 22.43
CA TYR A 148 -3.80 12.47 23.06
C TYR A 148 -4.19 11.04 23.40
N THR A 149 -4.70 10.83 24.63
CA THR A 149 -5.21 9.53 25.09
C THR A 149 -6.75 9.51 25.17
N ILE A 150 -7.39 10.65 24.97
CA ILE A 150 -8.86 10.82 25.00
C ILE A 150 -9.32 11.35 23.65
N TYR A 151 -10.36 10.73 23.09
CA TYR A 151 -10.86 11.03 21.76
C TYR A 151 -11.36 12.47 21.58
N THR A 152 -12.15 12.99 22.53
CA THR A 152 -12.81 14.29 22.39
C THR A 152 -11.83 15.45 22.15
N PRO A 153 -10.80 15.67 22.99
CA PRO A 153 -9.81 16.72 22.72
C PRO A 153 -8.99 16.44 21.46
N TYR A 154 -8.63 15.16 21.19
CA TYR A 154 -7.96 14.76 19.96
C TYR A 154 -8.77 15.17 18.73
N SER A 155 -10.03 14.74 18.66
CA SER A 155 -10.88 14.97 17.50
C SER A 155 -11.14 16.47 17.24
N LYS A 156 -11.16 17.30 18.30
CA LYS A 156 -11.31 18.75 18.18
C LYS A 156 -10.12 19.36 17.41
N ILE A 157 -8.90 19.05 17.83
CA ILE A 157 -7.67 19.55 17.20
C ILE A 157 -7.51 18.97 15.81
N TRP A 158 -7.78 17.66 15.65
CA TRP A 158 -7.75 16.97 14.35
C TRP A 158 -8.68 17.66 13.32
N LYS A 159 -9.94 17.92 13.71
CA LYS A 159 -10.92 18.59 12.84
C LYS A 159 -10.52 20.04 12.54
N GLN A 160 -10.03 20.78 13.52
CA GLN A 160 -9.54 22.14 13.33
C GLN A 160 -8.43 22.17 12.26
N LYS A 161 -7.44 21.27 12.37
CA LYS A 161 -6.35 21.17 11.41
C LYS A 161 -6.85 20.72 10.04
N PHE A 162 -7.74 19.73 10.00
CA PHE A 162 -8.31 19.20 8.77
C PHE A 162 -9.04 20.27 7.95
N PHE A 163 -9.84 21.11 8.59
CA PHE A 163 -10.57 22.17 7.91
C PHE A 163 -9.74 23.44 7.62
N SER A 164 -8.52 23.54 8.15
CA SER A 164 -7.63 24.69 7.92
C SER A 164 -6.66 24.50 6.76
N GLN A 165 -6.62 23.35 6.12
CA GLN A 165 -5.69 23.05 5.04
C GLN A 165 -6.35 22.21 3.95
N GLU A 166 -5.80 22.29 2.75
CA GLU A 166 -6.14 21.34 1.68
C GLU A 166 -5.36 20.04 1.85
N ILE A 167 -6.02 18.92 1.54
CA ILE A 167 -5.36 17.62 1.49
C ILE A 167 -4.76 17.46 0.09
N PRO A 168 -3.45 17.24 -0.02
CA PRO A 168 -2.81 17.03 -1.32
C PRO A 168 -3.39 15.80 -2.02
N LYS A 169 -3.51 15.87 -3.33
CA LYS A 169 -3.90 14.77 -4.21
C LYS A 169 -2.73 14.43 -5.13
N PHE A 170 -2.50 13.16 -5.34
CA PHE A 170 -1.39 12.65 -6.13
C PHE A 170 -1.91 11.95 -7.38
N ALA A 171 -1.94 12.67 -8.50
CA ALA A 171 -2.46 12.15 -9.78
C ALA A 171 -1.49 11.17 -10.42
N SER A 172 -1.14 10.10 -9.72
CA SER A 172 -0.17 9.08 -10.16
C SER A 172 -0.61 8.32 -11.40
N GLN A 173 -1.91 8.21 -11.64
CA GLN A 173 -2.46 7.62 -12.87
C GLN A 173 -2.13 8.41 -14.15
N ASP A 174 -1.75 9.68 -14.05
CA ASP A 174 -1.51 10.57 -15.20
C ASP A 174 -0.04 10.59 -15.63
N VAL A 175 0.86 9.93 -14.88
CA VAL A 175 2.32 9.99 -15.09
C VAL A 175 2.96 8.60 -15.28
N LEU A 176 2.23 7.63 -15.84
CA LEU A 176 2.67 6.23 -15.99
C LEU A 176 3.79 6.03 -17.03
N SER A 177 4.20 7.06 -17.75
CA SER A 177 5.24 6.97 -18.78
C SER A 177 6.63 6.61 -18.25
N ASN A 178 6.91 6.82 -16.96
CA ASN A 178 8.19 6.53 -16.32
C ASN A 178 8.26 5.13 -15.69
N LEU A 179 7.46 4.19 -16.17
CA LEU A 179 7.54 2.78 -15.77
C LEU A 179 8.64 2.05 -16.53
N VAL A 180 9.28 1.07 -15.91
CA VAL A 180 10.13 0.12 -16.62
C VAL A 180 9.28 -0.60 -17.66
N GLN A 181 9.71 -0.53 -18.92
CA GLN A 181 8.96 -1.10 -20.04
C GLN A 181 9.23 -2.61 -20.13
N ASN A 182 8.48 -3.38 -19.37
CA ASN A 182 8.52 -4.85 -19.38
C ASN A 182 7.15 -5.41 -18.93
N ASN A 183 6.45 -6.07 -19.83
CA ASN A 183 5.16 -6.70 -19.58
C ASN A 183 5.27 -8.13 -19.01
N GLU A 184 6.48 -8.66 -18.85
CA GLU A 184 6.76 -10.05 -18.52
C GLU A 184 7.48 -10.21 -17.16
N PHE A 185 7.35 -9.24 -16.26
CA PHE A 185 7.85 -9.44 -14.90
C PHE A 185 7.15 -10.63 -14.23
N PRO A 186 7.86 -11.38 -13.38
CA PRO A 186 7.26 -12.48 -12.62
C PRO A 186 5.99 -12.03 -11.91
N PHE A 187 4.88 -12.72 -12.18
CA PHE A 187 3.60 -12.50 -11.53
C PHE A 187 3.09 -13.84 -10.96
N LEU A 188 3.23 -14.01 -9.65
CA LEU A 188 2.90 -15.26 -8.95
C LEU A 188 1.39 -15.40 -8.77
N ASN A 189 0.89 -16.62 -8.99
CA ASN A 189 -0.44 -17.03 -8.59
C ASN A 189 -0.43 -17.51 -7.13
N LEU A 190 -1.60 -17.65 -6.52
CA LEU A 190 -1.70 -18.11 -5.13
C LEU A 190 -1.15 -19.52 -4.93
N GLU A 191 -1.29 -20.40 -5.93
CA GLU A 191 -0.77 -21.76 -5.91
C GLU A 191 0.76 -21.80 -5.87
N ASP A 192 1.43 -20.84 -6.53
CA ASP A 192 2.91 -20.74 -6.55
C ASP A 192 3.49 -20.48 -5.16
N ILE A 193 2.66 -19.96 -4.24
CA ILE A 193 3.02 -19.61 -2.86
C ILE A 193 2.32 -20.53 -1.83
N GLY A 194 1.76 -21.65 -2.27
CA GLY A 194 1.17 -22.69 -1.42
C GLY A 194 -0.22 -22.39 -0.88
N PHE A 195 -0.96 -21.46 -1.50
CA PHE A 195 -2.35 -21.17 -1.18
C PHE A 195 -3.27 -21.65 -2.31
N LYS A 196 -4.55 -21.78 -2.03
CA LYS A 196 -5.55 -22.11 -3.04
C LYS A 196 -6.09 -20.86 -3.70
N ASN A 197 -6.35 -20.96 -4.98
CA ASN A 197 -7.03 -19.91 -5.73
C ASN A 197 -8.53 -19.98 -5.44
N ILE A 198 -9.01 -19.04 -4.66
CA ILE A 198 -10.43 -18.87 -4.31
C ILE A 198 -10.86 -17.45 -4.64
N GLU A 199 -12.16 -17.25 -4.81
CA GLU A 199 -12.72 -15.90 -4.85
C GLU A 199 -12.77 -15.30 -3.44
N SER A 200 -12.41 -14.03 -3.29
CA SER A 200 -12.46 -13.36 -1.99
C SER A 200 -13.86 -13.19 -1.44
N GLY A 201 -14.87 -13.17 -2.31
CA GLY A 201 -16.25 -12.86 -1.96
C GLY A 201 -16.46 -11.41 -1.54
N ILE A 202 -15.49 -10.53 -1.76
CA ILE A 202 -15.57 -9.11 -1.41
C ILE A 202 -16.09 -8.34 -2.61
N GLU A 203 -17.24 -7.71 -2.43
CA GLU A 203 -17.86 -6.88 -3.46
C GLU A 203 -17.01 -5.63 -3.75
N LYS A 204 -17.19 -5.07 -4.95
CA LYS A 204 -16.56 -3.80 -5.31
C LYS A 204 -17.02 -2.68 -4.38
N PRO A 205 -16.16 -1.69 -4.08
CA PRO A 205 -16.55 -0.59 -3.21
C PRO A 205 -17.74 0.16 -3.79
N SER A 206 -18.74 0.35 -2.96
CA SER A 206 -19.94 1.11 -3.30
C SER A 206 -20.27 2.10 -2.20
N ILE A 207 -20.58 3.33 -2.59
CA ILE A 207 -20.96 4.40 -1.67
C ILE A 207 -22.46 4.64 -1.81
N ASP A 208 -23.23 4.06 -0.91
CA ASP A 208 -24.68 4.34 -0.80
C ASP A 208 -24.91 5.60 0.06
N LYS A 209 -25.37 6.67 -0.58
CA LYS A 209 -25.65 7.94 0.09
C LYS A 209 -26.77 7.84 1.13
N SER A 210 -27.71 6.89 0.98
CA SER A 210 -28.79 6.67 1.94
C SER A 210 -28.27 6.11 3.25
N ILE A 211 -27.36 5.12 3.17
CA ILE A 211 -26.66 4.55 4.33
C ILE A 211 -25.85 5.63 5.06
N ILE A 212 -25.10 6.45 4.30
CA ILE A 212 -24.28 7.51 4.90
C ILE A 212 -25.15 8.54 5.62
N LYS A 213 -26.29 8.92 5.04
CA LYS A 213 -27.20 9.92 5.62
C LYS A 213 -27.76 9.44 6.98
N ASP A 214 -28.07 8.16 7.10
CA ASP A 214 -28.67 7.60 8.32
C ASP A 214 -27.66 6.84 9.22
N TYR A 215 -26.37 6.90 8.89
CA TYR A 215 -25.31 6.16 9.55
C TYR A 215 -25.27 6.35 11.06
N HIS A 216 -25.52 7.56 11.58
CA HIS A 216 -25.48 7.84 13.00
C HIS A 216 -26.58 7.11 13.81
N ASN A 217 -27.71 6.77 13.19
CA ASN A 217 -28.81 6.03 13.78
C ASN A 217 -28.61 4.50 13.68
N THR A 218 -28.02 4.03 12.57
CA THR A 218 -28.02 2.61 12.20
C THR A 218 -26.73 1.88 12.54
N ARG A 219 -25.58 2.57 12.59
CA ARG A 219 -24.25 1.96 12.72
C ARG A 219 -24.07 1.03 13.93
N ASN A 220 -24.81 1.25 15.00
CA ASN A 220 -24.70 0.47 16.24
C ASN A 220 -25.73 -0.67 16.34
N ILE A 221 -26.52 -0.88 15.29
CA ILE A 221 -27.58 -1.90 15.26
C ILE A 221 -27.16 -3.01 14.28
N PRO A 222 -26.61 -4.14 14.77
CA PRO A 222 -26.06 -5.20 13.91
C PRO A 222 -27.09 -5.86 12.97
N SER A 223 -28.37 -5.80 13.33
CA SER A 223 -29.47 -6.37 12.53
C SER A 223 -29.91 -5.49 11.34
N ILE A 224 -29.34 -4.29 11.20
CA ILE A 224 -29.65 -3.36 10.11
C ILE A 224 -28.42 -3.26 9.18
N GLU A 225 -28.65 -3.30 7.87
CA GLU A 225 -27.62 -2.99 6.87
C GLU A 225 -27.31 -1.49 6.87
N GLY A 226 -26.73 -1.00 7.95
CA GLY A 226 -26.50 0.42 8.25
C GLY A 226 -25.08 0.91 8.05
N THR A 227 -24.21 0.12 7.37
CA THR A 227 -22.81 0.49 7.10
C THR A 227 -22.45 0.22 5.65
N THR A 228 -21.50 0.99 5.11
CA THR A 228 -21.05 0.87 3.72
C THR A 228 -20.11 -0.32 3.48
N ARG A 229 -19.70 -1.04 4.52
CA ARG A 229 -18.75 -2.18 4.48
C ARG A 229 -17.42 -1.88 3.79
N LEU A 230 -17.01 -0.61 3.72
CA LEU A 230 -15.80 -0.15 3.03
C LEU A 230 -14.49 -0.41 3.79
N SER A 231 -14.52 -1.01 4.98
CA SER A 231 -13.33 -1.15 5.83
C SER A 231 -12.16 -1.87 5.13
N ILE A 232 -12.43 -2.90 4.35
CA ILE A 232 -11.42 -3.63 3.60
C ILE A 232 -10.81 -2.74 2.51
N HIS A 233 -11.65 -2.05 1.74
CA HIS A 233 -11.20 -1.14 0.69
C HIS A 233 -10.38 0.01 1.26
N LEU A 234 -10.81 0.60 2.39
CA LEU A 234 -10.06 1.64 3.08
C LEU A 234 -8.72 1.13 3.62
N ARG A 235 -8.63 -0.17 4.00
CA ARG A 235 -7.37 -0.76 4.46
C ARG A 235 -6.36 -0.96 3.34
N PHE A 236 -6.80 -1.30 2.13
CA PHE A 236 -5.94 -1.61 0.99
C PHE A 236 -5.92 -0.51 -0.07
N GLY A 237 -6.62 0.59 0.16
CA GLY A 237 -6.66 1.73 -0.74
C GLY A 237 -7.34 1.45 -2.09
N THR A 238 -8.31 0.53 -2.13
CA THR A 238 -8.96 0.05 -3.37
C THR A 238 -10.37 0.57 -3.54
#